data_453aea0e28a2535c902516fcf1232e3a
#
_entry.id   453aea0e28a2535c902516fcf1232e3a
#
_cell.length_a   1.000
_cell.length_b   1.000
_cell.length_c   1.000
_cell.angle_alpha   90.00
_cell.angle_beta   90.00
_cell.angle_gamma   90.00
#
_symmetry.space_group_name_H-M   'P 1'
#
loop_
_entity.id
_entity.type
_entity.pdbx_description
1 polymer ?
#
loop_
_entity_poly.entity_id
_entity_poly.type
_entity_poly.pdbx_seq_one_letter_code
_entity_poly.pdbx_strand_id
1 'polypeptide(L)'
;MKPASARSSFSSDSESDDDDDEINKFCLNCRTRGDFLKVCARCKSVYFCNSECQREAHKEHSKVCVSKAPAPLNLPKGMPAPKTEEEKKNEIEIETKRIETKLLPSVLNNNSSSSSANKTNFGVGNPPEEALVDEFEDALVFAITNENESLERKCRIGLAHVYLYSSRAKEGLHYLEPVVEYYKREGTVEAVEPHVLAAECCVKLSSLLGDEDEQKEKFKERCKVELAAALDAATEYTQKDETKQAEILLRCGICLLDGKLFDKAIGVFIQASACAEKLNAHGIAARAKNRVGHALIQMKRPSDAIVAWKDELESLEKFKNNDDVKNESDKALDVKKAAFLKSMCHGNIFAAYAFLGAVDDARVHSNLAITNAKESGDANELKRTLVQQKATWDALNRDDMRAELEKVSVE
;
A
#
# COMPACT_ATOMS: atom_id res chain seq x y z
N MET A 1 -54.08 -14.15 32.17
CA MET A 1 -54.05 -15.55 32.60
C MET A 1 -52.61 -16.01 32.70
N LYS A 2 -52.13 -16.20 33.91
CA LYS A 2 -51.01 -17.07 34.32
C LYS A 2 -51.67 -18.38 34.73
N PRO A 3 -50.97 -19.52 34.95
CA PRO A 3 -49.55 -19.83 35.15
C PRO A 3 -49.10 -21.20 34.56
N ALA A 4 -47.85 -21.59 34.72
CA ALA A 4 -47.31 -22.74 35.46
C ALA A 4 -45.89 -23.06 34.92
N SER A 5 -44.88 -22.96 35.65
CA SER A 5 -44.07 -23.69 36.62
C SER A 5 -43.86 -25.17 36.30
N ALA A 6 -42.59 -25.56 36.04
CA ALA A 6 -42.05 -26.86 36.43
C ALA A 6 -40.55 -26.74 36.73
N ARG A 7 -40.17 -27.32 37.85
CA ARG A 7 -38.87 -27.42 38.52
C ARG A 7 -38.05 -28.62 38.02
N SER A 8 -36.76 -28.48 38.27
CA SER A 8 -35.76 -29.44 38.81
C SER A 8 -34.91 -30.04 37.72
N SER A 9 -33.59 -30.15 37.89
CA SER A 9 -32.89 -30.75 39.02
C SER A 9 -31.38 -30.37 39.00
N PHE A 10 -30.83 -30.32 40.17
CA PHE A 10 -29.42 -30.19 40.53
C PHE A 10 -28.55 -31.28 39.94
N SER A 11 -27.36 -30.89 39.47
CA SER A 11 -26.12 -31.70 39.65
C SER A 11 -24.96 -30.76 39.80
N SER A 12 -24.33 -30.93 40.95
CA SER A 12 -23.08 -30.31 41.37
C SER A 12 -21.92 -30.94 40.63
N ASP A 13 -21.11 -30.09 39.98
CA ASP A 13 -19.68 -30.45 39.71
C ASP A 13 -18.82 -29.21 39.99
N SER A 14 -17.73 -29.49 40.59
CA SER A 14 -16.72 -28.68 41.24
C SER A 14 -16.16 -27.57 40.41
N GLU A 15 -16.25 -26.36 40.93
CA GLU A 15 -15.58 -25.15 40.49
C GLU A 15 -14.09 -25.20 40.83
N SER A 16 -13.25 -24.93 39.87
CA SER A 16 -11.85 -24.52 40.09
C SER A 16 -11.82 -23.00 40.02
N ASP A 17 -11.56 -22.38 41.18
CA ASP A 17 -11.42 -20.92 41.37
C ASP A 17 -10.13 -20.40 40.73
N ASP A 18 -10.18 -19.97 39.46
CA ASP A 18 -9.06 -19.26 38.81
C ASP A 18 -9.48 -18.04 37.95
N ASP A 19 -10.74 -17.56 38.04
CA ASP A 19 -11.26 -16.54 37.12
C ASP A 19 -11.45 -15.10 37.68
N ASP A 20 -10.85 -14.77 38.87
CA ASP A 20 -11.13 -13.46 39.53
C ASP A 20 -10.19 -12.31 39.20
N ASP A 21 -9.19 -12.45 38.30
CA ASP A 21 -8.19 -11.41 38.03
C ASP A 21 -8.46 -10.54 36.77
N GLU A 22 -9.51 -10.80 36.00
CA GLU A 22 -9.78 -10.08 34.72
C GLU A 22 -10.62 -8.80 34.82
N ILE A 23 -11.25 -8.50 35.97
CA ILE A 23 -12.38 -7.55 36.00
C ILE A 23 -11.99 -6.08 36.23
N ASN A 24 -10.74 -5.68 36.50
CA ASN A 24 -10.44 -4.31 36.91
C ASN A 24 -9.21 -3.62 36.28
N LYS A 25 -8.86 -3.96 35.03
CA LYS A 25 -7.77 -3.25 34.35
C LYS A 25 -8.29 -1.89 33.80
N PHE A 26 -7.68 -0.79 34.25
CA PHE A 26 -7.98 0.56 33.75
C PHE A 26 -6.69 1.38 33.62
N CYS A 27 -6.70 2.31 32.66
CA CYS A 27 -5.59 3.24 32.49
C CYS A 27 -5.42 4.13 33.72
N LEU A 28 -4.20 4.20 34.26
CA LEU A 28 -3.90 5.01 35.45
C LEU A 28 -4.20 6.50 35.23
N ASN A 29 -3.99 7.01 34.02
CA ASN A 29 -4.18 8.42 33.70
C ASN A 29 -5.65 8.78 33.40
N CYS A 30 -6.20 8.20 32.32
CA CYS A 30 -7.52 8.59 31.81
C CYS A 30 -8.69 7.72 32.30
N ARG A 31 -8.43 6.70 33.12
CA ARG A 31 -9.41 5.76 33.69
C ARG A 31 -10.19 4.93 32.65
N THR A 32 -9.80 4.96 31.39
CA THR A 32 -10.40 4.12 30.36
C THR A 32 -10.18 2.65 30.65
N ARG A 33 -11.21 1.81 30.57
CA ARG A 33 -11.14 0.37 30.65
C ARG A 33 -10.97 -0.22 29.26
N GLY A 34 -10.23 -1.33 29.13
CA GLY A 34 -10.07 -2.03 27.86
C GLY A 34 -9.05 -3.15 27.91
N ASP A 35 -9.16 -4.06 26.98
CA ASP A 35 -8.32 -5.27 26.91
C ASP A 35 -6.91 -4.99 26.34
N PHE A 36 -6.68 -3.79 25.79
CA PHE A 36 -5.41 -3.39 25.16
C PHE A 36 -4.58 -2.43 26.01
N LEU A 37 -4.68 -2.51 27.33
CA LEU A 37 -3.92 -1.65 28.20
C LEU A 37 -2.48 -2.15 28.34
N LYS A 38 -1.51 -1.24 28.12
CA LYS A 38 -0.09 -1.52 28.31
C LYS A 38 0.27 -1.45 29.79
N VAL A 39 0.94 -2.47 30.29
CA VAL A 39 1.42 -2.53 31.68
C VAL A 39 2.70 -1.73 31.85
N CYS A 40 2.89 -1.06 32.99
CA CYS A 40 4.17 -0.43 33.29
C CYS A 40 5.32 -1.47 33.32
N ALA A 41 6.31 -1.30 32.45
CA ALA A 41 7.44 -2.22 32.33
C ALA A 41 8.26 -2.37 33.63
N ARG A 42 8.27 -1.30 34.48
CA ARG A 42 9.07 -1.25 35.70
C ARG A 42 8.39 -1.95 36.90
N CYS A 43 7.13 -1.59 37.20
CA CYS A 43 6.45 -2.14 38.39
C CYS A 43 5.46 -3.25 38.05
N LYS A 44 5.04 -3.40 36.81
CA LYS A 44 4.03 -4.37 36.34
C LYS A 44 2.67 -4.32 37.10
N SER A 45 2.40 -3.23 37.81
CA SER A 45 1.23 -3.10 38.69
C SER A 45 0.20 -2.08 38.19
N VAL A 46 0.51 -1.30 37.15
CA VAL A 46 -0.39 -0.27 36.60
C VAL A 46 -0.44 -0.36 35.09
N TYR A 47 -1.55 0.07 34.53
CA TYR A 47 -1.86 -0.03 33.12
C TYR A 47 -2.05 1.35 32.48
N PHE A 48 -1.73 1.49 31.18
CA PHE A 48 -1.90 2.71 30.40
C PHE A 48 -2.49 2.37 29.04
N CYS A 49 -3.40 3.20 28.52
CA CYS A 49 -4.00 2.97 27.20
C CYS A 49 -3.02 3.29 26.05
N ASN A 50 -2.10 4.24 26.26
CA ASN A 50 -1.08 4.63 25.28
C ASN A 50 0.14 5.25 25.97
N SER A 51 1.16 5.58 25.17
CA SER A 51 2.41 6.21 25.65
C SER A 51 2.21 7.62 26.19
N GLU A 52 1.19 8.34 25.73
CA GLU A 52 0.87 9.69 26.18
C GLU A 52 0.30 9.65 27.60
N CYS A 53 -0.67 8.79 27.86
CA CYS A 53 -1.16 8.55 29.22
C CYS A 53 -0.08 8.06 30.16
N GLN A 54 0.86 7.28 29.66
CA GLN A 54 2.03 6.84 30.46
C GLN A 54 2.94 8.02 30.79
N ARG A 55 3.19 8.92 29.84
CA ARG A 55 4.05 10.11 30.03
C ARG A 55 3.40 11.13 30.99
N GLU A 56 2.12 11.40 30.84
CA GLU A 56 1.38 12.29 31.72
C GLU A 56 1.33 11.78 33.16
N ALA A 57 1.04 10.49 33.35
CA ALA A 57 1.03 9.87 34.65
C ALA A 57 2.43 9.67 35.26
N HIS A 58 3.51 9.83 34.45
CA HIS A 58 4.87 9.48 34.87
C HIS A 58 5.32 10.23 36.12
N LYS A 59 5.01 11.53 36.23
CA LYS A 59 5.42 12.37 37.38
C LYS A 59 4.86 11.83 38.71
N GLU A 60 3.61 11.40 38.72
CA GLU A 60 2.95 10.85 39.91
C GLU A 60 3.33 9.38 40.11
N HIS A 61 3.27 8.61 39.02
CA HIS A 61 3.61 7.19 39.08
C HIS A 61 5.07 6.93 39.45
N SER A 62 6.02 7.75 39.00
CA SER A 62 7.45 7.58 39.31
C SER A 62 7.74 7.65 40.81
N LYS A 63 6.95 8.41 41.57
CA LYS A 63 7.09 8.52 43.04
C LYS A 63 6.75 7.22 43.79
N VAL A 64 5.85 6.42 43.21
CA VAL A 64 5.33 5.18 43.80
C VAL A 64 5.71 3.92 43.02
N CYS A 65 6.39 4.10 41.90
CA CYS A 65 6.84 3.02 41.03
C CYS A 65 8.03 2.28 41.67
N VAL A 66 7.73 1.43 42.59
CA VAL A 66 8.76 0.53 43.17
C VAL A 66 9.02 -0.56 42.13
N SER A 67 10.25 -0.58 41.60
CA SER A 67 10.71 -1.77 40.86
C SER A 67 10.52 -2.96 41.82
N LYS A 68 9.68 -3.92 41.43
CA LYS A 68 9.81 -5.26 42.01
C LYS A 68 11.14 -5.79 41.47
N ALA A 69 12.26 -5.30 42.07
CA ALA A 69 13.52 -6.00 41.91
C ALA A 69 13.24 -7.42 42.37
N PRO A 70 13.43 -8.44 41.56
CA PRO A 70 13.41 -9.78 42.05
C PRO A 70 14.44 -9.80 43.18
N ALA A 71 14.07 -10.40 44.33
CA ALA A 71 15.03 -10.78 45.35
C ALA A 71 16.22 -11.41 44.60
N PRO A 72 17.47 -11.20 45.05
CA PRO A 72 18.63 -11.77 44.40
C PRO A 72 18.40 -13.28 44.30
N LEU A 73 17.91 -13.70 43.15
CA LEU A 73 17.76 -15.10 42.80
C LEU A 73 19.19 -15.64 42.77
N ASN A 74 19.49 -16.58 43.65
CA ASN A 74 20.61 -17.47 43.45
C ASN A 74 20.45 -18.06 42.05
N LEU A 75 21.15 -17.48 41.09
CA LEU A 75 21.13 -17.90 39.70
C LEU A 75 21.43 -19.39 39.63
N PRO A 76 20.57 -20.21 39.03
CA PRO A 76 20.88 -21.59 38.77
C PRO A 76 22.22 -21.64 38.02
N LYS A 77 23.13 -22.52 38.45
CA LYS A 77 24.40 -22.78 37.75
C LYS A 77 24.05 -23.14 36.28
N GLY A 78 24.32 -22.24 35.31
CA GLY A 78 24.06 -22.44 33.92
C GLY A 78 23.39 -21.25 33.21
N MET A 79 23.01 -20.17 33.91
CA MET A 79 22.59 -18.93 33.19
C MET A 79 23.81 -18.30 32.54
N PRO A 80 23.69 -17.89 31.25
CA PRO A 80 24.75 -17.14 30.57
C PRO A 80 25.05 -15.86 31.35
N ALA A 81 26.31 -15.48 31.41
CA ALA A 81 26.75 -14.23 32.01
C ALA A 81 25.99 -13.04 31.39
N PRO A 82 25.68 -12.00 32.16
CA PRO A 82 25.06 -10.81 31.59
C PRO A 82 25.95 -10.25 30.46
N LYS A 83 25.35 -10.04 29.30
CA LYS A 83 26.04 -9.55 28.11
C LYS A 83 26.75 -8.22 28.41
N THR A 84 27.96 -8.06 27.88
CA THR A 84 28.70 -6.81 27.94
C THR A 84 27.98 -5.74 27.13
N GLU A 85 28.27 -4.47 27.40
CA GLU A 85 27.72 -3.35 26.62
C GLU A 85 28.11 -3.42 25.13
N GLU A 86 29.29 -3.97 24.82
CA GLU A 86 29.77 -4.19 23.48
C GLU A 86 29.00 -5.31 22.77
N GLU A 87 28.69 -6.40 23.44
CA GLU A 87 27.84 -7.47 22.89
C GLU A 87 26.42 -7.00 22.64
N LYS A 88 25.83 -6.18 23.52
CA LYS A 88 24.53 -5.58 23.31
C LYS A 88 24.52 -4.64 22.09
N LYS A 89 25.56 -3.82 21.95
CA LYS A 89 25.71 -2.92 20.81
C LYS A 89 25.81 -3.67 19.49
N ASN A 90 26.59 -4.75 19.46
CA ASN A 90 26.70 -5.62 18.29
C ASN A 90 25.36 -6.28 17.93
N GLU A 91 24.59 -6.75 18.93
CA GLU A 91 23.27 -7.31 18.70
C GLU A 91 22.30 -6.29 18.12
N ILE A 92 22.32 -5.05 18.62
CA ILE A 92 21.51 -3.96 18.11
C ILE A 92 21.87 -3.68 16.64
N GLU A 93 23.16 -3.64 16.32
CA GLU A 93 23.64 -3.40 14.95
C GLU A 93 23.20 -4.53 14.00
N ILE A 94 23.35 -5.78 14.41
CA ILE A 94 22.95 -6.97 13.63
C ILE A 94 21.45 -6.95 13.37
N GLU A 95 20.62 -6.71 14.39
CA GLU A 95 19.17 -6.69 14.25
C GLU A 95 18.68 -5.50 13.42
N THR A 96 19.28 -4.32 13.63
CA THR A 96 19.01 -3.14 12.78
C THR A 96 19.27 -3.47 11.31
N LYS A 97 20.42 -4.09 11.02
CA LYS A 97 20.79 -4.49 9.67
C LYS A 97 19.84 -5.56 9.10
N ARG A 98 19.39 -6.52 9.94
CA ARG A 98 18.37 -7.52 9.53
C ARG A 98 17.07 -6.85 9.09
N ILE A 99 16.57 -5.93 9.89
CA ILE A 99 15.34 -5.18 9.59
C ILE A 99 15.50 -4.38 8.30
N GLU A 100 16.59 -3.63 8.16
CA GLU A 100 16.83 -2.79 6.99
C GLU A 100 17.06 -3.57 5.70
N THR A 101 17.72 -4.73 5.75
CA THR A 101 18.08 -5.49 4.54
C THR A 101 17.08 -6.57 4.14
N LYS A 102 16.28 -7.06 5.06
CA LYS A 102 15.33 -8.16 4.79
C LYS A 102 13.89 -7.74 4.94
N LEU A 103 13.52 -7.13 6.07
CA LEU A 103 12.13 -6.84 6.36
C LEU A 103 11.61 -5.63 5.55
N LEU A 104 12.29 -4.49 5.58
CA LEU A 104 11.85 -3.30 4.85
C LEU A 104 11.76 -3.51 3.34
N PRO A 105 12.72 -4.15 2.65
CA PRO A 105 12.60 -4.42 1.22
C PRO A 105 11.46 -5.36 0.85
N SER A 106 11.03 -6.26 1.75
CA SER A 106 9.92 -7.18 1.48
C SER A 106 8.59 -6.46 1.19
N VAL A 107 8.43 -5.26 1.74
CA VAL A 107 7.23 -4.43 1.56
C VAL A 107 7.46 -3.32 0.52
N LEU A 108 8.61 -2.64 0.59
CA LEU A 108 8.89 -1.47 -0.26
C LEU A 108 9.15 -1.85 -1.73
N ASN A 109 9.78 -3.01 -2.00
CA ASN A 109 10.07 -3.46 -3.37
C ASN A 109 8.86 -4.05 -4.09
N ASN A 110 7.84 -4.51 -3.38
CA ASN A 110 6.61 -5.03 -3.99
C ASN A 110 5.75 -3.92 -4.64
N ASN A 111 6.01 -2.66 -4.35
CA ASN A 111 5.24 -1.52 -4.86
C ASN A 111 5.56 -1.14 -6.31
N SER A 112 6.72 -1.53 -6.84
CA SER A 112 7.11 -1.18 -8.21
C SER A 112 6.35 -1.93 -9.30
N SER A 113 5.61 -3.00 -8.97
CA SER A 113 4.91 -3.87 -9.92
C SER A 113 3.39 -3.84 -9.83
N SER A 114 2.79 -3.05 -8.95
CA SER A 114 1.33 -3.03 -8.80
C SER A 114 0.63 -2.12 -9.80
N SER A 115 0.49 -2.56 -11.05
CA SER A 115 -0.68 -2.19 -11.82
C SER A 115 -1.90 -2.86 -11.15
N SER A 116 -2.96 -2.08 -10.89
CA SER A 116 -4.15 -2.41 -10.10
C SER A 116 -4.97 -3.64 -10.55
N ALA A 117 -4.45 -4.45 -11.47
CA ALA A 117 -5.12 -5.63 -12.01
C ALA A 117 -4.74 -6.96 -11.33
N ASN A 118 -3.70 -7.01 -10.50
CA ASN A 118 -3.24 -8.26 -9.87
C ASN A 118 -3.17 -8.16 -8.34
N LYS A 119 -4.31 -7.89 -7.70
CA LYS A 119 -4.44 -7.87 -6.23
C LYS A 119 -4.35 -9.24 -5.53
N THR A 120 -3.99 -10.32 -6.22
CA THR A 120 -4.08 -11.67 -5.64
C THR A 120 -2.81 -12.49 -5.68
N ASN A 121 -1.66 -11.91 -6.04
CA ASN A 121 -0.41 -12.66 -6.01
C ASN A 121 0.62 -11.99 -5.09
N PHE A 122 0.39 -12.05 -3.77
CA PHE A 122 1.48 -12.37 -2.87
C PHE A 122 1.99 -13.74 -3.35
N GLY A 123 3.17 -13.75 -3.97
CA GLY A 123 3.71 -14.95 -4.60
C GLY A 123 3.71 -16.12 -3.62
N VAL A 124 3.50 -17.31 -4.15
CA VAL A 124 3.64 -18.57 -3.40
C VAL A 124 5.00 -18.55 -2.70
N GLY A 125 5.01 -18.27 -1.40
CA GLY A 125 6.23 -18.14 -0.59
C GLY A 125 6.36 -16.88 0.28
N ASN A 126 5.50 -15.87 0.12
CA ASN A 126 5.48 -14.74 1.05
C ASN A 126 4.79 -15.16 2.37
N PRO A 127 5.32 -14.71 3.52
CA PRO A 127 4.67 -14.97 4.80
C PRO A 127 3.23 -14.45 4.77
N PRO A 128 2.31 -15.10 5.50
CA PRO A 128 0.96 -14.58 5.69
C PRO A 128 1.02 -13.13 6.15
N GLU A 129 0.08 -12.33 5.71
CA GLU A 129 0.02 -10.89 6.00
C GLU A 129 0.13 -10.58 7.51
N GLU A 130 -0.51 -11.40 8.34
CA GLU A 130 -0.42 -11.34 9.80
C GLU A 130 1.00 -11.56 10.32
N ALA A 131 1.76 -12.50 9.76
CA ALA A 131 3.15 -12.74 10.16
C ALA A 131 4.07 -11.56 9.83
N LEU A 132 3.79 -10.81 8.74
CA LEU A 132 4.51 -9.56 8.43
C LEU A 132 4.17 -8.44 9.41
N VAL A 133 2.92 -8.35 9.85
CA VAL A 133 2.52 -7.38 10.88
C VAL A 133 3.28 -7.67 12.17
N ASP A 134 3.28 -8.92 12.64
CA ASP A 134 3.99 -9.32 13.87
C ASP A 134 5.48 -9.00 13.77
N GLU A 135 6.14 -9.33 12.65
CA GLU A 135 7.57 -9.02 12.46
C GLU A 135 7.85 -7.50 12.48
N PHE A 136 6.99 -6.68 11.89
CA PHE A 136 7.14 -5.23 11.92
C PHE A 136 6.81 -4.63 13.28
N GLU A 137 5.87 -5.19 14.03
CA GLU A 137 5.56 -4.76 15.38
C GLU A 137 6.72 -5.08 16.33
N ASP A 138 7.31 -6.27 16.22
CA ASP A 138 8.52 -6.64 16.97
C ASP A 138 9.69 -5.71 16.62
N ALA A 139 9.89 -5.42 15.33
CA ALA A 139 10.92 -4.49 14.88
C ALA A 139 10.68 -3.06 15.39
N LEU A 140 9.42 -2.62 15.46
CA LEU A 140 9.06 -1.33 16.03
C LEU A 140 9.34 -1.27 17.54
N VAL A 141 8.98 -2.31 18.27
CA VAL A 141 9.30 -2.43 19.71
C VAL A 141 10.80 -2.39 19.93
N PHE A 142 11.57 -3.12 19.11
CA PHE A 142 13.02 -3.10 19.15
C PHE A 142 13.59 -1.69 18.91
N ALA A 143 13.10 -0.99 17.88
CA ALA A 143 13.55 0.36 17.55
C ALA A 143 13.26 1.38 18.68
N ILE A 144 12.07 1.32 19.26
CA ILE A 144 11.67 2.17 20.40
C ILE A 144 12.50 1.87 21.64
N THR A 145 12.74 0.58 21.93
CA THR A 145 13.50 0.16 23.12
C THR A 145 14.95 0.61 23.06
N ASN A 146 15.52 0.67 21.85
CA ASN A 146 16.91 1.09 21.63
C ASN A 146 17.04 2.56 21.23
N GLU A 147 15.98 3.35 21.37
CA GLU A 147 15.94 4.79 21.05
C GLU A 147 16.38 5.11 19.61
N ASN A 148 16.16 4.19 18.67
CA ASN A 148 16.52 4.35 17.27
C ASN A 148 15.34 4.98 16.48
N GLU A 149 15.21 6.30 16.55
CA GLU A 149 14.12 7.04 15.91
C GLU A 149 14.06 6.85 14.39
N SER A 150 15.21 6.70 13.72
CA SER A 150 15.24 6.48 12.26
C SER A 150 14.63 5.13 11.91
N LEU A 151 15.00 4.08 12.63
CA LEU A 151 14.45 2.73 12.45
C LEU A 151 12.96 2.68 12.85
N GLU A 152 12.59 3.38 13.94
CA GLU A 152 11.19 3.51 14.35
C GLU A 152 10.33 4.06 13.22
N ARG A 153 10.74 5.17 12.59
CA ARG A 153 9.99 5.74 11.46
C ARG A 153 9.88 4.79 10.29
N LYS A 154 10.96 4.09 9.93
CA LYS A 154 10.95 3.08 8.86
C LYS A 154 10.00 1.91 9.17
N CYS A 155 10.00 1.41 10.39
CA CYS A 155 9.09 0.34 10.82
C CYS A 155 7.62 0.80 10.78
N ARG A 156 7.32 2.02 11.20
CA ARG A 156 5.97 2.60 11.12
C ARG A 156 5.49 2.73 9.68
N ILE A 157 6.37 3.16 8.75
CA ILE A 157 6.06 3.21 7.31
C ILE A 157 5.80 1.80 6.77
N GLY A 158 6.64 0.82 7.14
CA GLY A 158 6.45 -0.59 6.77
C GLY A 158 5.10 -1.15 7.23
N LEU A 159 4.73 -0.93 8.50
CA LEU A 159 3.42 -1.30 9.04
C LEU A 159 2.27 -0.65 8.28
N ALA A 160 2.40 0.63 7.96
CA ALA A 160 1.37 1.34 7.20
C ALA A 160 1.16 0.74 5.81
N HIS A 161 2.22 0.35 5.12
CA HIS A 161 2.13 -0.39 3.87
C HIS A 161 1.38 -1.71 4.03
N VAL A 162 1.77 -2.53 5.01
CA VAL A 162 1.11 -3.82 5.26
C VAL A 162 -0.38 -3.61 5.53
N TYR A 163 -0.73 -2.68 6.42
CA TYR A 163 -2.13 -2.39 6.76
C TYR A 163 -2.94 -1.81 5.60
N LEU A 164 -2.33 -0.99 4.74
CA LEU A 164 -3.01 -0.46 3.56
C LEU A 164 -3.40 -1.59 2.58
N TYR A 165 -2.50 -2.56 2.37
CA TYR A 165 -2.77 -3.72 1.50
C TYR A 165 -3.75 -4.72 2.13
N SER A 166 -3.76 -4.86 3.45
CA SER A 166 -4.72 -5.67 4.22
C SER A 166 -6.10 -5.07 4.31
N SER A 167 -6.37 -3.98 3.60
CA SER A 167 -7.62 -3.22 3.70
C SER A 167 -7.90 -2.65 5.12
N ARG A 168 -6.86 -2.51 5.94
CA ARG A 168 -6.89 -1.93 7.30
C ARG A 168 -6.28 -0.52 7.30
N ALA A 169 -6.73 0.31 6.37
CA ALA A 169 -6.16 1.65 6.12
C ALA A 169 -6.24 2.58 7.34
N LYS A 170 -7.16 2.34 8.28
CA LYS A 170 -7.29 3.14 9.51
C LYS A 170 -6.10 2.90 10.44
N GLU A 171 -5.71 1.66 10.62
CA GLU A 171 -4.54 1.27 11.40
C GLU A 171 -3.26 1.78 10.73
N GLY A 172 -3.16 1.64 9.40
CA GLY A 172 -2.05 2.20 8.63
C GLY A 172 -1.88 3.70 8.85
N LEU A 173 -2.96 4.45 8.79
CA LEU A 173 -2.95 5.89 9.04
C LEU A 173 -2.53 6.22 10.48
N HIS A 174 -2.94 5.44 11.46
CA HIS A 174 -2.54 5.61 12.85
C HIS A 174 -1.02 5.46 13.06
N TYR A 175 -0.39 4.47 12.41
CA TYR A 175 1.06 4.31 12.48
C TYR A 175 1.82 5.42 11.76
N LEU A 176 1.22 6.04 10.72
CA LEU A 176 1.83 7.15 9.98
C LEU A 176 1.75 8.50 10.71
N GLU A 177 0.77 8.73 11.55
CA GLU A 177 0.57 10.04 12.20
C GLU A 177 1.83 10.63 12.84
N PRO A 178 2.58 9.90 13.69
CA PRO A 178 3.81 10.43 14.28
C PRO A 178 4.91 10.71 13.24
N VAL A 179 4.94 9.92 12.17
CA VAL A 179 5.95 10.04 11.09
C VAL A 179 5.66 11.26 10.23
N VAL A 180 4.42 11.44 9.79
CA VAL A 180 3.96 12.60 9.02
C VAL A 180 4.18 13.89 9.82
N GLU A 181 3.85 13.89 11.12
CA GLU A 181 4.05 15.07 11.97
C GLU A 181 5.53 15.42 12.17
N TYR A 182 6.41 14.41 12.26
CA TYR A 182 7.86 14.62 12.27
C TYR A 182 8.32 15.30 10.98
N TYR A 183 7.97 14.77 9.82
CA TYR A 183 8.43 15.30 8.53
C TYR A 183 7.81 16.66 8.16
N LYS A 184 6.63 16.99 8.66
CA LYS A 184 6.08 18.36 8.54
C LYS A 184 6.98 19.42 9.17
N ARG A 185 7.74 19.04 10.19
CA ARG A 185 8.68 19.97 10.90
C ARG A 185 10.03 20.02 10.22
N GLU A 186 10.52 18.87 9.75
CA GLU A 186 11.88 18.76 9.21
C GLU A 186 11.98 19.13 7.73
N GLY A 187 10.88 19.04 6.95
CA GLY A 187 10.83 19.44 5.54
C GLY A 187 11.81 18.69 4.64
N THR A 188 12.06 17.42 4.93
CA THR A 188 13.05 16.61 4.19
C THR A 188 12.41 15.78 3.08
N VAL A 189 13.24 15.30 2.19
CA VAL A 189 12.87 14.45 1.06
C VAL A 189 12.26 13.11 1.49
N GLU A 190 12.67 12.59 2.63
CA GLU A 190 12.10 11.39 3.22
C GLU A 190 10.61 11.57 3.61
N ALA A 191 10.13 12.81 3.61
CA ALA A 191 8.72 13.15 3.85
C ALA A 191 7.78 12.61 2.76
N VAL A 192 8.26 12.40 1.54
CA VAL A 192 7.42 12.02 0.40
C VAL A 192 6.66 10.73 0.66
N GLU A 193 7.36 9.66 1.05
CA GLU A 193 6.75 8.35 1.22
C GLU A 193 5.65 8.32 2.30
N PRO A 194 5.87 8.85 3.51
CA PRO A 194 4.82 8.92 4.53
C PRO A 194 3.59 9.73 4.09
N HIS A 195 3.79 10.85 3.41
CA HIS A 195 2.69 11.69 2.93
C HIS A 195 1.87 10.98 1.84
N VAL A 196 2.53 10.32 0.88
CA VAL A 196 1.83 9.55 -0.17
C VAL A 196 1.03 8.42 0.46
N LEU A 197 1.61 7.64 1.38
CA LEU A 197 0.91 6.57 2.08
C LEU A 197 -0.27 7.07 2.92
N ALA A 198 -0.12 8.20 3.61
CA ALA A 198 -1.22 8.80 4.35
C ALA A 198 -2.36 9.22 3.42
N ALA A 199 -2.04 9.75 2.24
CA ALA A 199 -3.02 10.06 1.21
C ALA A 199 -3.71 8.80 0.68
N GLU A 200 -2.97 7.72 0.38
CA GLU A 200 -3.52 6.42 -0.04
C GLU A 200 -4.48 5.84 1.01
N CYS A 201 -4.11 5.89 2.28
CA CYS A 201 -4.99 5.49 3.39
C CYS A 201 -6.27 6.34 3.43
N CYS A 202 -6.16 7.66 3.28
CA CYS A 202 -7.31 8.56 3.26
C CYS A 202 -8.25 8.28 2.07
N VAL A 203 -7.71 8.03 0.88
CA VAL A 203 -8.49 7.64 -0.31
C VAL A 203 -9.24 6.35 -0.03
N LYS A 204 -8.55 5.34 0.51
CA LYS A 204 -9.16 4.05 0.83
C LYS A 204 -10.29 4.20 1.85
N LEU A 205 -10.06 4.95 2.93
CA LEU A 205 -11.07 5.22 3.95
C LEU A 205 -12.26 5.98 3.38
N SER A 206 -12.03 7.01 2.58
CA SER A 206 -13.11 7.77 1.94
C SER A 206 -13.94 6.91 0.98
N SER A 207 -13.35 5.89 0.34
CA SER A 207 -14.06 4.97 -0.55
C SER A 207 -14.97 3.97 0.17
N LEU A 208 -14.72 3.71 1.45
CA LEU A 208 -15.51 2.81 2.30
C LEU A 208 -16.72 3.50 2.94
N LEU A 209 -16.75 4.83 2.92
CA LEU A 209 -17.82 5.64 3.54
C LEU A 209 -18.89 6.04 2.51
N GLY A 210 -20.14 6.12 2.98
CA GLY A 210 -21.26 6.62 2.19
C GLY A 210 -21.09 8.10 1.78
N ASP A 211 -21.85 8.54 0.76
CA ASP A 211 -21.71 9.91 0.23
C ASP A 211 -22.15 10.98 1.24
N GLU A 212 -23.01 10.64 2.17
CA GLU A 212 -23.54 11.55 3.22
C GLU A 212 -22.67 11.55 4.48
N ASP A 213 -21.60 10.74 4.56
CA ASP A 213 -20.77 10.66 5.75
C ASP A 213 -19.82 11.86 5.81
N GLU A 214 -19.96 12.67 6.85
CA GLU A 214 -19.10 13.84 7.11
C GLU A 214 -17.61 13.48 7.18
N GLN A 215 -17.28 12.28 7.66
CA GLN A 215 -15.89 11.81 7.73
C GLN A 215 -15.27 11.60 6.33
N LYS A 216 -16.10 11.26 5.33
CA LYS A 216 -15.63 11.12 3.95
C LYS A 216 -14.99 12.40 3.42
N GLU A 217 -15.63 13.55 3.66
CA GLU A 217 -15.08 14.83 3.21
C GLU A 217 -13.81 15.22 3.98
N LYS A 218 -13.75 14.92 5.28
CA LYS A 218 -12.53 15.10 6.08
C LYS A 218 -11.35 14.27 5.55
N PHE A 219 -11.57 13.01 5.16
CA PHE A 219 -10.52 12.18 4.54
C PHE A 219 -10.11 12.69 3.17
N LYS A 220 -11.04 13.16 2.34
CA LYS A 220 -10.71 13.77 1.05
C LYS A 220 -9.87 15.04 1.22
N GLU A 221 -10.21 15.90 2.17
CA GLU A 221 -9.44 17.11 2.43
C GLU A 221 -8.05 16.78 2.97
N ARG A 222 -7.95 15.84 3.92
CA ARG A 222 -6.68 15.35 4.40
C ARG A 222 -5.82 14.76 3.27
N CYS A 223 -6.41 13.96 2.38
CA CYS A 223 -5.71 13.45 1.20
C CYS A 223 -5.09 14.57 0.35
N LYS A 224 -5.83 15.66 0.10
CA LYS A 224 -5.31 16.81 -0.66
C LYS A 224 -4.12 17.47 0.05
N VAL A 225 -4.19 17.63 1.36
CA VAL A 225 -3.11 18.21 2.18
C VAL A 225 -1.86 17.34 2.13
N GLU A 226 -2.02 16.04 2.34
CA GLU A 226 -0.89 15.10 2.34
C GLU A 226 -0.25 15.01 0.95
N LEU A 227 -1.05 15.01 -0.13
CA LEU A 227 -0.51 15.02 -1.50
C LEU A 227 0.19 16.34 -1.85
N ALA A 228 -0.29 17.47 -1.36
CA ALA A 228 0.40 18.74 -1.55
C ALA A 228 1.78 18.70 -0.88
N ALA A 229 1.86 18.23 0.37
CA ALA A 229 3.13 18.08 1.08
C ALA A 229 4.08 17.09 0.38
N ALA A 230 3.57 15.97 -0.14
CA ALA A 230 4.36 15.01 -0.93
C ALA A 230 4.93 15.64 -2.22
N LEU A 231 4.13 16.43 -2.93
CA LEU A 231 4.54 17.11 -4.16
C LEU A 231 5.57 18.21 -3.88
N ASP A 232 5.40 18.96 -2.81
CA ASP A 232 6.36 19.99 -2.38
C ASP A 232 7.71 19.33 -2.05
N ALA A 233 7.70 18.27 -1.24
CA ALA A 233 8.90 17.50 -0.93
C ALA A 233 9.52 16.84 -2.18
N ALA A 234 8.71 16.37 -3.14
CA ALA A 234 9.20 15.79 -4.39
C ALA A 234 9.90 16.82 -5.28
N THR A 235 9.52 18.10 -5.25
CA THR A 235 10.18 19.14 -6.02
C THR A 235 11.60 19.43 -5.54
N GLU A 236 11.87 19.23 -4.25
CA GLU A 236 13.23 19.32 -3.70
C GLU A 236 14.10 18.12 -4.11
N TYR A 237 13.49 16.99 -4.48
CA TYR A 237 14.19 15.78 -4.94
C TYR A 237 14.86 15.96 -6.30
N THR A 238 14.40 16.90 -7.12
CA THR A 238 14.91 17.15 -8.50
C THR A 238 16.41 17.31 -8.59
N GLN A 239 17.07 17.63 -7.50
CA GLN A 239 18.52 17.85 -7.46
C GLN A 239 19.34 16.57 -7.25
N LYS A 240 18.71 15.45 -6.84
CA LYS A 240 19.42 14.22 -6.45
C LYS A 240 19.08 12.97 -7.27
N ASP A 241 17.83 12.76 -7.65
CA ASP A 241 17.40 11.54 -8.36
C ASP A 241 16.08 11.80 -9.12
N GLU A 242 16.22 12.25 -10.38
CA GLU A 242 15.08 12.57 -11.24
C GLU A 242 14.18 11.35 -11.56
N THR A 243 14.75 10.12 -11.53
CA THR A 243 13.95 8.90 -11.79
C THR A 243 12.97 8.66 -10.65
N LYS A 244 13.42 8.78 -9.41
CA LYS A 244 12.54 8.67 -8.25
C LYS A 244 11.48 9.75 -8.25
N GLN A 245 11.81 10.96 -8.67
CA GLN A 245 10.82 12.02 -8.82
C GLN A 245 9.69 11.62 -9.76
N ALA A 246 10.01 11.08 -10.94
CA ALA A 246 8.99 10.64 -11.89
C ALA A 246 8.08 9.54 -11.29
N GLU A 247 8.64 8.61 -10.54
CA GLU A 247 7.86 7.57 -9.83
C GLU A 247 6.97 8.15 -8.74
N ILE A 248 7.46 9.08 -7.95
CA ILE A 248 6.69 9.78 -6.91
C ILE A 248 5.53 10.54 -7.53
N LEU A 249 5.78 11.33 -8.56
CA LEU A 249 4.72 12.04 -9.29
C LEU A 249 3.67 11.07 -9.84
N LEU A 250 4.10 9.93 -10.38
CA LEU A 250 3.16 8.90 -10.86
C LEU A 250 2.28 8.37 -9.72
N ARG A 251 2.83 8.10 -8.54
CA ARG A 251 2.07 7.64 -7.37
C ARG A 251 1.11 8.70 -6.85
N CYS A 252 1.56 9.95 -6.72
CA CYS A 252 0.69 11.06 -6.34
C CYS A 252 -0.48 11.22 -7.32
N GLY A 253 -0.21 11.11 -8.62
CA GLY A 253 -1.25 11.13 -9.65
C GLY A 253 -2.26 10.00 -9.51
N ILE A 254 -1.83 8.79 -9.16
CA ILE A 254 -2.73 7.65 -8.90
C ILE A 254 -3.64 7.93 -7.70
N CYS A 255 -3.10 8.45 -6.60
CA CYS A 255 -3.91 8.83 -5.44
C CYS A 255 -4.96 9.90 -5.78
N LEU A 256 -4.57 10.90 -6.59
CA LEU A 256 -5.51 11.92 -7.07
C LEU A 256 -6.60 11.32 -7.95
N LEU A 257 -6.25 10.37 -8.84
CA LEU A 257 -7.19 9.66 -9.70
C LEU A 257 -8.20 8.84 -8.88
N ASP A 258 -7.71 8.06 -7.92
CA ASP A 258 -8.54 7.25 -7.02
C ASP A 258 -9.42 8.13 -6.12
N GLY A 259 -8.91 9.30 -5.71
CA GLY A 259 -9.66 10.35 -5.02
C GLY A 259 -10.63 11.14 -5.91
N LYS A 260 -10.77 10.78 -7.20
CA LYS A 260 -11.64 11.42 -8.20
C LYS A 260 -11.29 12.90 -8.47
N LEU A 261 -10.06 13.30 -8.22
CA LEU A 261 -9.52 14.64 -8.52
C LEU A 261 -8.86 14.66 -9.90
N PHE A 262 -9.65 14.34 -10.94
CA PHE A 262 -9.19 14.00 -12.28
C PHE A 262 -8.32 15.08 -12.95
N ASP A 263 -8.72 16.36 -12.89
CA ASP A 263 -7.94 17.45 -13.50
C ASP A 263 -6.55 17.59 -12.87
N LYS A 264 -6.47 17.48 -11.51
CA LYS A 264 -5.19 17.51 -10.80
C LYS A 264 -4.35 16.28 -11.11
N ALA A 265 -4.98 15.11 -11.18
CA ALA A 265 -4.31 13.85 -11.53
C ALA A 265 -3.66 13.95 -12.92
N ILE A 266 -4.40 14.47 -13.92
CA ILE A 266 -3.87 14.68 -15.29
C ILE A 266 -2.65 15.59 -15.26
N GLY A 267 -2.71 16.72 -14.54
CA GLY A 267 -1.58 17.65 -14.43
C GLY A 267 -0.33 16.98 -13.86
N VAL A 268 -0.48 16.19 -12.80
CA VAL A 268 0.63 15.46 -12.16
C VAL A 268 1.16 14.34 -13.06
N PHE A 269 0.30 13.59 -13.77
CA PHE A 269 0.74 12.56 -14.72
C PHE A 269 1.50 13.16 -15.92
N ILE A 270 1.10 14.33 -16.43
CA ILE A 270 1.85 15.02 -17.48
C ILE A 270 3.25 15.40 -16.98
N GLN A 271 3.37 15.91 -15.76
CA GLN A 271 4.67 16.20 -15.15
C GLN A 271 5.52 14.93 -14.98
N ALA A 272 4.91 13.83 -14.49
CA ALA A 272 5.59 12.55 -14.36
C ALA A 272 6.10 12.03 -15.70
N SER A 273 5.28 12.10 -16.75
CA SER A 273 5.67 11.71 -18.12
C SER A 273 6.82 12.55 -18.64
N ALA A 274 6.74 13.88 -18.52
CA ALA A 274 7.77 14.79 -18.99
C ALA A 274 9.12 14.57 -18.27
N CYS A 275 9.07 14.32 -16.96
CA CYS A 275 10.24 13.98 -16.16
C CYS A 275 10.87 12.66 -16.62
N ALA A 276 10.04 11.63 -16.79
CA ALA A 276 10.47 10.31 -17.23
C ALA A 276 11.06 10.32 -18.68
N GLU A 277 10.47 11.09 -19.57
CA GLU A 277 10.96 11.22 -20.96
C GLU A 277 12.35 11.85 -21.04
N LYS A 278 12.64 12.87 -20.22
CA LYS A 278 13.97 13.48 -20.13
C LYS A 278 15.05 12.47 -19.75
N LEU A 279 14.68 11.44 -19.01
CA LEU A 279 15.56 10.40 -18.49
C LEU A 279 15.60 9.14 -19.34
N ASN A 280 14.89 9.11 -20.46
CA ASN A 280 14.65 7.90 -21.25
C ASN A 280 13.97 6.77 -20.44
N ALA A 281 13.30 7.09 -19.33
CA ALA A 281 12.53 6.15 -18.52
C ALA A 281 11.17 5.86 -19.16
N HIS A 282 11.18 5.34 -20.39
CA HIS A 282 10.01 5.19 -21.26
C HIS A 282 8.88 4.34 -20.63
N GLY A 283 9.23 3.39 -19.76
CA GLY A 283 8.24 2.60 -19.03
C GLY A 283 7.43 3.41 -18.01
N ILE A 284 8.05 4.39 -17.34
CA ILE A 284 7.36 5.30 -16.42
C ILE A 284 6.50 6.29 -17.23
N ALA A 285 7.06 6.83 -18.33
CA ALA A 285 6.34 7.74 -19.22
C ALA A 285 5.06 7.09 -19.79
N ALA A 286 5.16 5.85 -20.28
CA ALA A 286 4.02 5.09 -20.77
C ALA A 286 2.95 4.89 -19.68
N ARG A 287 3.36 4.50 -18.46
CA ARG A 287 2.42 4.35 -17.34
C ARG A 287 1.71 5.64 -16.98
N ALA A 288 2.40 6.78 -16.98
CA ALA A 288 1.82 8.08 -16.73
C ALA A 288 0.78 8.44 -17.80
N LYS A 289 1.10 8.29 -19.09
CA LYS A 289 0.19 8.53 -20.22
C LYS A 289 -1.04 7.61 -20.18
N ASN A 290 -0.85 6.34 -19.82
CA ASN A 290 -1.96 5.41 -19.58
C ASN A 290 -2.94 5.97 -18.56
N ARG A 291 -2.44 6.49 -17.43
CA ARG A 291 -3.27 7.06 -16.36
C ARG A 291 -3.97 8.34 -16.77
N VAL A 292 -3.35 9.16 -17.63
CA VAL A 292 -4.03 10.31 -18.26
C VAL A 292 -5.26 9.83 -19.04
N GLY A 293 -5.10 8.82 -19.89
CA GLY A 293 -6.22 8.24 -20.64
C GLY A 293 -7.36 7.76 -19.74
N HIS A 294 -7.02 7.04 -18.65
CA HIS A 294 -8.03 6.61 -17.67
C HIS A 294 -8.74 7.78 -16.99
N ALA A 295 -8.03 8.83 -16.59
CA ALA A 295 -8.64 10.02 -16.00
C ALA A 295 -9.62 10.69 -16.97
N LEU A 296 -9.24 10.81 -18.25
CA LEU A 296 -10.06 11.40 -19.29
C LEU A 296 -11.35 10.60 -19.58
N ILE A 297 -11.27 9.25 -19.53
CA ILE A 297 -12.49 8.41 -19.61
C ILE A 297 -13.44 8.70 -18.44
N GLN A 298 -12.92 8.80 -17.21
CA GLN A 298 -13.75 9.13 -16.04
C GLN A 298 -14.40 10.52 -16.17
N MET A 299 -13.76 11.45 -16.89
CA MET A 299 -14.29 12.76 -17.22
C MET A 299 -15.22 12.76 -18.46
N LYS A 300 -15.55 11.59 -19.01
CA LYS A 300 -16.37 11.44 -20.23
C LYS A 300 -15.76 12.12 -21.47
N ARG A 301 -14.44 12.09 -21.59
CA ARG A 301 -13.64 12.65 -22.70
C ARG A 301 -12.91 11.55 -23.49
N PRO A 302 -13.64 10.62 -24.15
CA PRO A 302 -13.04 9.45 -24.80
C PRO A 302 -12.11 9.80 -25.96
N SER A 303 -12.40 10.86 -26.71
CA SER A 303 -11.54 11.30 -27.82
C SER A 303 -10.16 11.72 -27.34
N ASP A 304 -10.10 12.47 -26.23
CA ASP A 304 -8.84 12.92 -25.65
C ASP A 304 -8.08 11.72 -25.01
N ALA A 305 -8.81 10.77 -24.41
CA ALA A 305 -8.23 9.55 -23.89
C ALA A 305 -7.53 8.72 -24.97
N ILE A 306 -8.12 8.62 -26.17
CA ILE A 306 -7.51 7.95 -27.32
C ILE A 306 -6.18 8.61 -27.70
N VAL A 307 -6.09 9.94 -27.67
CA VAL A 307 -4.84 10.67 -27.94
C VAL A 307 -3.78 10.28 -26.88
N ALA A 308 -4.13 10.34 -25.60
CA ALA A 308 -3.21 10.00 -24.52
C ALA A 308 -2.69 8.55 -24.62
N TRP A 309 -3.55 7.60 -25.00
CA TRP A 309 -3.14 6.22 -25.21
C TRP A 309 -2.32 6.00 -26.50
N LYS A 310 -2.52 6.79 -27.54
CA LYS A 310 -1.63 6.80 -28.71
C LYS A 310 -0.24 7.30 -28.34
N ASP A 311 -0.15 8.32 -27.49
CA ASP A 311 1.12 8.80 -26.95
C ASP A 311 1.79 7.77 -26.03
N GLU A 312 1.00 6.95 -25.30
CA GLU A 312 1.49 5.80 -24.54
C GLU A 312 2.15 4.77 -25.46
N LEU A 313 1.49 4.41 -26.58
CA LEU A 313 2.05 3.46 -27.55
C LEU A 313 3.39 3.94 -28.12
N GLU A 314 3.55 5.24 -28.38
CA GLU A 314 4.85 5.79 -28.81
C GLU A 314 5.94 5.59 -27.75
N SER A 315 5.61 5.81 -26.48
CA SER A 315 6.55 5.56 -25.36
C SER A 315 6.90 4.08 -25.24
N LEU A 316 5.94 3.17 -25.44
CA LEU A 316 6.16 1.73 -25.42
C LEU A 316 7.02 1.24 -26.60
N GLU A 317 6.97 1.88 -27.77
CA GLU A 317 7.89 1.59 -28.87
C GLU A 317 9.33 1.98 -28.52
N LYS A 318 9.53 3.14 -27.89
CA LYS A 318 10.83 3.58 -27.41
C LYS A 318 11.35 2.65 -26.31
N PHE A 319 10.48 2.17 -25.42
CA PHE A 319 10.83 1.20 -24.37
C PHE A 319 11.33 -0.13 -24.94
N LYS A 320 10.66 -0.66 -25.98
CA LYS A 320 11.07 -1.88 -26.66
C LYS A 320 12.47 -1.79 -27.30
N ASN A 321 12.82 -0.62 -27.80
CA ASN A 321 14.04 -0.36 -28.56
C ASN A 321 15.19 0.19 -27.69
N ASN A 322 15.09 0.08 -26.37
CA ASN A 322 16.13 0.58 -25.46
C ASN A 322 17.40 -0.30 -25.55
N ASP A 323 18.43 0.21 -26.22
CA ASP A 323 19.70 -0.50 -26.45
C ASP A 323 20.60 -0.59 -25.22
N ASP A 324 20.28 0.11 -24.13
CA ASP A 324 21.06 0.10 -22.89
C ASP A 324 20.91 -1.20 -22.06
N VAL A 325 20.04 -2.13 -22.49
CA VAL A 325 19.84 -3.42 -21.83
C VAL A 325 21.02 -4.35 -22.15
N LYS A 326 21.75 -4.75 -21.12
CA LYS A 326 23.09 -5.37 -21.24
C LYS A 326 23.13 -6.84 -21.71
N ASN A 327 21.99 -7.57 -21.71
CA ASN A 327 21.98 -8.98 -22.13
C ASN A 327 20.72 -9.36 -22.93
N GLU A 328 20.84 -10.43 -23.76
CA GLU A 328 19.74 -10.88 -24.65
C GLU A 328 18.51 -11.38 -23.90
N SER A 329 18.66 -11.96 -22.69
CA SER A 329 17.53 -12.46 -21.90
C SER A 329 16.67 -11.33 -21.36
N ASP A 330 17.30 -10.23 -20.94
CA ASP A 330 16.59 -9.06 -20.44
C ASP A 330 15.88 -8.33 -21.59
N LYS A 331 16.52 -8.23 -22.77
CA LYS A 331 15.88 -7.70 -23.99
C LYS A 331 14.62 -8.50 -24.36
N ALA A 332 14.69 -9.83 -24.30
CA ALA A 332 13.53 -10.67 -24.59
C ALA A 332 12.40 -10.50 -23.58
N LEU A 333 12.72 -10.29 -22.28
CA LEU A 333 11.74 -10.02 -21.23
C LEU A 333 11.09 -8.64 -21.44
N ASP A 334 11.87 -7.63 -21.80
CA ASP A 334 11.37 -6.28 -22.07
C ASP A 334 10.47 -6.23 -23.31
N VAL A 335 10.78 -7.00 -24.35
CA VAL A 335 9.91 -7.13 -25.54
C VAL A 335 8.56 -7.76 -25.17
N LYS A 336 8.54 -8.84 -24.39
CA LYS A 336 7.29 -9.46 -23.92
C LYS A 336 6.48 -8.53 -23.04
N LYS A 337 7.14 -7.80 -22.14
CA LYS A 337 6.51 -6.82 -21.27
C LYS A 337 5.94 -5.64 -22.09
N ALA A 338 6.67 -5.15 -23.08
CA ALA A 338 6.17 -4.13 -23.99
C ALA A 338 4.94 -4.61 -24.77
N ALA A 339 4.96 -5.84 -25.29
CA ALA A 339 3.82 -6.43 -25.98
C ALA A 339 2.59 -6.56 -25.07
N PHE A 340 2.78 -7.01 -23.81
CA PHE A 340 1.73 -7.04 -22.80
C PHE A 340 1.09 -5.66 -22.59
N LEU A 341 1.91 -4.63 -22.37
CA LEU A 341 1.43 -3.26 -22.16
C LEU A 341 0.73 -2.68 -23.40
N LYS A 342 1.25 -2.98 -24.61
CA LYS A 342 0.60 -2.60 -25.88
C LYS A 342 -0.75 -3.27 -26.04
N SER A 343 -0.89 -4.55 -25.67
CA SER A 343 -2.19 -5.25 -25.69
C SER A 343 -3.21 -4.49 -24.84
N MET A 344 -2.84 -4.14 -23.62
CA MET A 344 -3.70 -3.35 -22.70
C MET A 344 -4.06 -1.99 -23.30
N CYS A 345 -3.09 -1.28 -23.84
CA CYS A 345 -3.28 0.04 -24.43
C CYS A 345 -4.24 0.00 -25.63
N HIS A 346 -4.01 -0.94 -26.56
CA HIS A 346 -4.93 -1.16 -27.70
C HIS A 346 -6.33 -1.57 -27.24
N GLY A 347 -6.46 -2.37 -26.19
CA GLY A 347 -7.74 -2.73 -25.58
C GLY A 347 -8.50 -1.52 -25.04
N ASN A 348 -7.80 -0.56 -24.43
CA ASN A 348 -8.39 0.70 -23.96
C ASN A 348 -8.85 1.59 -25.12
N ILE A 349 -8.01 1.73 -26.16
CA ILE A 349 -8.35 2.50 -27.38
C ILE A 349 -9.55 1.86 -28.09
N PHE A 350 -9.56 0.53 -28.23
CA PHE A 350 -10.68 -0.21 -28.77
C PHE A 350 -11.98 0.13 -28.03
N ALA A 351 -11.99 0.03 -26.70
CA ALA A 351 -13.18 0.32 -25.92
C ALA A 351 -13.67 1.78 -26.09
N ALA A 352 -12.74 2.73 -26.20
CA ALA A 352 -13.09 4.13 -26.41
C ALA A 352 -13.67 4.37 -27.80
N TYR A 353 -13.11 3.80 -28.87
CA TYR A 353 -13.69 3.90 -30.22
C TYR A 353 -15.05 3.20 -30.31
N ALA A 354 -15.20 2.03 -29.68
CA ALA A 354 -16.47 1.32 -29.59
C ALA A 354 -17.54 2.19 -28.91
N PHE A 355 -17.18 2.86 -27.81
CA PHE A 355 -18.06 3.80 -27.11
C PHE A 355 -18.47 5.00 -28.00
N LEU A 356 -17.56 5.48 -28.84
CA LEU A 356 -17.82 6.56 -29.81
C LEU A 356 -18.60 6.09 -31.06
N GLY A 357 -18.85 4.81 -31.23
CA GLY A 357 -19.49 4.22 -32.41
C GLY A 357 -18.58 4.17 -33.65
N ALA A 358 -17.27 4.40 -33.50
CA ALA A 358 -16.29 4.29 -34.57
C ALA A 358 -15.85 2.83 -34.74
N VAL A 359 -16.73 2.03 -35.37
CA VAL A 359 -16.60 0.56 -35.41
C VAL A 359 -15.37 0.10 -36.16
N ASP A 360 -15.00 0.71 -37.26
CA ASP A 360 -13.84 0.33 -38.07
C ASP A 360 -12.53 0.55 -37.32
N ASP A 361 -12.38 1.71 -36.65
CA ASP A 361 -11.24 2.01 -35.80
C ASP A 361 -11.20 1.04 -34.59
N ALA A 362 -12.34 0.80 -33.97
CA ALA A 362 -12.45 -0.18 -32.90
C ALA A 362 -11.96 -1.57 -33.33
N ARG A 363 -12.36 -2.03 -34.51
CA ARG A 363 -11.93 -3.32 -35.08
C ARG A 363 -10.41 -3.40 -35.27
N VAL A 364 -9.80 -2.32 -35.81
CA VAL A 364 -8.34 -2.27 -35.97
C VAL A 364 -7.63 -2.44 -34.62
N HIS A 365 -8.05 -1.68 -33.61
CA HIS A 365 -7.41 -1.76 -32.29
C HIS A 365 -7.74 -3.06 -31.55
N SER A 366 -8.90 -3.66 -31.76
CA SER A 366 -9.25 -5.00 -31.29
C SER A 366 -8.23 -6.05 -31.78
N ASN A 367 -7.96 -6.08 -33.08
CA ASN A 367 -7.01 -7.01 -33.68
C ASN A 367 -5.58 -6.77 -33.19
N LEU A 368 -5.15 -5.51 -33.06
CA LEU A 368 -3.82 -5.17 -32.51
C LEU A 368 -3.68 -5.59 -31.05
N ALA A 369 -4.73 -5.46 -30.24
CA ALA A 369 -4.71 -5.94 -28.85
C ALA A 369 -4.48 -7.44 -28.77
N ILE A 370 -5.19 -8.23 -29.60
CA ILE A 370 -5.02 -9.71 -29.65
C ILE A 370 -3.62 -10.07 -30.13
N THR A 371 -3.12 -9.45 -31.19
CA THR A 371 -1.78 -9.70 -31.71
C THR A 371 -0.72 -9.49 -30.65
N ASN A 372 -0.76 -8.33 -29.97
CA ASN A 372 0.17 -8.03 -28.89
C ASN A 372 0.00 -8.97 -27.68
N ALA A 373 -1.21 -9.38 -27.34
CA ALA A 373 -1.45 -10.38 -26.29
C ALA A 373 -0.79 -11.73 -26.63
N LYS A 374 -0.90 -12.20 -27.88
CA LYS A 374 -0.21 -13.41 -28.35
C LYS A 374 1.32 -13.25 -28.30
N GLU A 375 1.85 -12.10 -28.74
CA GLU A 375 3.29 -11.77 -28.72
C GLU A 375 3.86 -11.70 -27.29
N SER A 376 3.07 -11.28 -26.31
CA SER A 376 3.50 -11.25 -24.91
C SER A 376 3.76 -12.66 -24.35
N GLY A 377 3.10 -13.67 -24.90
CA GLY A 377 3.13 -15.05 -24.42
C GLY A 377 2.37 -15.25 -23.09
N ASP A 378 1.61 -14.25 -22.62
CA ASP A 378 0.79 -14.36 -21.41
C ASP A 378 -0.62 -14.84 -21.75
N ALA A 379 -0.91 -16.10 -21.43
CA ALA A 379 -2.21 -16.73 -21.70
C ALA A 379 -3.36 -16.04 -20.93
N ASN A 380 -3.09 -15.49 -19.75
CA ASN A 380 -4.10 -14.77 -18.96
C ASN A 380 -4.45 -13.44 -19.64
N GLU A 381 -3.44 -12.73 -20.18
CA GLU A 381 -3.67 -11.49 -20.92
C GLU A 381 -4.48 -11.74 -22.20
N LEU A 382 -4.14 -12.78 -22.95
CA LEU A 382 -4.91 -13.14 -24.14
C LEU A 382 -6.38 -13.46 -23.77
N LYS A 383 -6.59 -14.28 -22.75
CA LYS A 383 -7.93 -14.60 -22.24
C LYS A 383 -8.69 -13.36 -21.81
N ARG A 384 -8.04 -12.48 -21.04
CA ARG A 384 -8.63 -11.22 -20.58
C ARG A 384 -9.04 -10.32 -21.75
N THR A 385 -8.15 -10.18 -22.73
CA THR A 385 -8.39 -9.37 -23.94
C THR A 385 -9.59 -9.90 -24.72
N LEU A 386 -9.67 -11.20 -24.95
CA LEU A 386 -10.79 -11.83 -25.67
C LEU A 386 -12.12 -11.66 -24.93
N VAL A 387 -12.14 -11.85 -23.61
CA VAL A 387 -13.34 -11.66 -22.79
C VAL A 387 -13.84 -10.21 -22.85
N GLN A 388 -12.93 -9.25 -22.68
CA GLN A 388 -13.26 -7.82 -22.74
C GLN A 388 -13.83 -7.44 -24.11
N GLN A 389 -13.21 -7.90 -25.20
CA GLN A 389 -13.66 -7.58 -26.55
C GLN A 389 -15.02 -8.21 -26.85
N LYS A 390 -15.21 -9.50 -26.47
CA LYS A 390 -16.51 -10.14 -26.62
C LYS A 390 -17.61 -9.36 -25.91
N ALA A 391 -17.42 -8.99 -24.65
CA ALA A 391 -18.40 -8.22 -23.90
C ALA A 391 -18.70 -6.86 -24.55
N THR A 392 -17.70 -6.21 -25.14
CA THR A 392 -17.88 -4.92 -25.83
C THR A 392 -18.68 -5.08 -27.11
N TRP A 393 -18.39 -6.10 -27.94
CA TRP A 393 -19.12 -6.36 -29.18
C TRP A 393 -20.54 -6.83 -28.91
N ASP A 394 -20.77 -7.63 -27.86
CA ASP A 394 -22.11 -8.02 -27.40
C ASP A 394 -22.92 -6.78 -26.99
N ALA A 395 -22.33 -5.84 -26.26
CA ALA A 395 -22.98 -4.60 -25.86
C ALA A 395 -23.36 -3.69 -27.05
N LEU A 396 -22.63 -3.79 -28.16
CA LEU A 396 -22.90 -3.06 -29.41
C LEU A 396 -23.80 -3.85 -30.38
N ASN A 397 -24.28 -5.02 -30.02
CA ASN A 397 -25.06 -5.94 -30.89
C ASN A 397 -24.36 -6.26 -32.22
N ARG A 398 -23.04 -6.48 -32.18
CA ARG A 398 -22.18 -6.78 -33.34
C ARG A 398 -21.83 -8.27 -33.40
N ASP A 399 -22.81 -9.08 -33.81
CA ASP A 399 -22.64 -10.53 -33.95
C ASP A 399 -21.59 -10.91 -35.01
N ASP A 400 -21.42 -10.09 -36.05
CA ASP A 400 -20.38 -10.25 -37.06
C ASP A 400 -18.97 -10.19 -36.44
N MET A 401 -18.72 -9.21 -35.56
CA MET A 401 -17.43 -9.04 -34.89
C MET A 401 -17.18 -10.14 -33.84
N ARG A 402 -18.25 -10.59 -33.17
CA ARG A 402 -18.17 -11.72 -32.23
C ARG A 402 -17.77 -13.02 -32.93
N ALA A 403 -18.35 -13.30 -34.10
CA ALA A 403 -18.01 -14.48 -34.86
C ALA A 403 -16.54 -14.46 -35.36
N GLU A 404 -15.96 -13.28 -35.63
CA GLU A 404 -14.53 -13.17 -35.90
C GLU A 404 -13.66 -13.53 -34.69
N LEU A 405 -14.03 -13.05 -33.49
CA LEU A 405 -13.30 -13.38 -32.26
C LEU A 405 -13.31 -14.87 -31.91
N GLU A 406 -14.43 -15.56 -32.16
CA GLU A 406 -14.55 -16.98 -31.90
C GLU A 406 -13.58 -17.81 -32.76
N LYS A 407 -13.26 -17.38 -33.97
CA LYS A 407 -12.24 -18.00 -34.82
C LYS A 407 -10.83 -17.85 -34.25
N VAL A 408 -10.53 -16.70 -33.68
CA VAL A 408 -9.20 -16.43 -33.07
C VAL A 408 -8.96 -17.21 -31.78
N SER A 409 -10.01 -17.53 -31.04
CA SER A 409 -9.90 -18.29 -29.78
C SER A 409 -9.66 -19.81 -29.98
N VAL A 410 -9.79 -20.32 -31.21
CA VAL A 410 -9.59 -21.71 -31.54
C VAL A 410 -8.18 -21.98 -32.09
N GLU A 411 -7.46 -20.96 -32.56
CA GLU A 411 -6.06 -21.01 -32.99
C GLU A 411 -5.10 -20.69 -31.82
#